data_fda916d753fef80597af0c401224d116
#
_entry.id   fda916d753fef80597af0c401224d116
#
_cell.length_a   1.000
_cell.length_b   1.000
_cell.length_c   1.000
_cell.angle_alpha   90.00
_cell.angle_beta   90.00
_cell.angle_gamma   90.00
#
_symmetry.space_group_name_H-M   'P 1'
#
loop_
_entity.id
_entity.type
_entity.pdbx_description
1 polymer ?
#
loop_
_entity_poly.entity_id
_entity_poly.type
_entity_poly.pdbx_seq_one_letter_code
_entity_poly.pdbx_strand_id
1 'polypeptide(L)'
;MKEKKTALGNRDEKEKSRELSAAEERRLRRFEELSDSLIGQGYRRVELTVSIVKANIFAVVLLIPLLIAGIGLFFLHNHSVSGGLGRMNPILFLVLLFALIVVHELIHGLSWSLFAEHHWKDIEFGFMKQYLTPYCTCGVPLEKGAYIFGALMPLVLLGIRPMIAGILIGSFGLLLLGIIMADSAAGDIMIVWKILRYRSEAGTIVYIDHPTQAGGVIFEK
;
A
#
# COMPACT_ATOMS: atom_id res chain seq x y z
N MET A 1 -1.89 24.31 -18.56
CA MET A 1 -2.46 23.83 -17.28
C MET A 1 -3.81 23.13 -17.43
N LYS A 2 -4.68 23.50 -18.39
CA LYS A 2 -5.96 22.82 -18.69
C LYS A 2 -5.77 21.41 -19.29
N GLU A 3 -4.83 21.19 -20.22
CA GLU A 3 -4.61 19.88 -20.86
C GLU A 3 -4.12 18.79 -19.89
N LYS A 4 -3.30 19.14 -18.89
CA LYS A 4 -2.86 18.19 -17.87
C LYS A 4 -4.01 17.73 -16.94
N LYS A 5 -5.00 18.60 -16.66
CA LYS A 5 -6.19 18.22 -15.87
C LYS A 5 -7.11 17.28 -16.66
N THR A 6 -7.24 17.49 -17.97
CA THR A 6 -8.07 16.64 -18.85
C THR A 6 -7.45 15.24 -19.04
N ALA A 7 -6.13 15.15 -19.18
CA ALA A 7 -5.44 13.86 -19.34
C ALA A 7 -5.46 13.00 -18.05
N LEU A 8 -5.40 13.61 -16.87
CA LEU A 8 -5.54 12.93 -15.58
C LEU A 8 -6.97 12.45 -15.34
N GLY A 9 -7.98 13.29 -15.64
CA GLY A 9 -9.39 12.91 -15.54
C GLY A 9 -9.76 11.75 -16.47
N ASN A 10 -9.25 11.76 -17.69
CA ASN A 10 -9.49 10.70 -18.69
C ASN A 10 -8.83 9.35 -18.31
N ARG A 11 -7.76 9.37 -17.51
CA ARG A 11 -7.10 8.16 -16.98
C ARG A 11 -7.85 7.59 -15.77
N ASP A 12 -8.34 8.44 -14.89
CA ASP A 12 -9.15 8.03 -13.73
C ASP A 12 -10.51 7.42 -14.21
N GLU A 13 -11.11 7.93 -15.31
CA GLU A 13 -12.30 7.36 -15.96
C GLU A 13 -12.00 6.00 -16.61
N LYS A 14 -10.84 5.86 -17.26
CA LYS A 14 -10.41 4.61 -17.90
C LYS A 14 -10.08 3.51 -16.88
N GLU A 15 -9.67 3.88 -15.67
CA GLU A 15 -9.47 2.96 -14.54
C GLU A 15 -10.80 2.39 -14.05
N LYS A 16 -11.87 3.19 -14.06
CA LYS A 16 -13.24 2.78 -13.70
C LYS A 16 -13.93 1.90 -14.73
N SER A 17 -13.55 1.99 -16.02
CA SER A 17 -14.22 1.33 -17.15
C SER A 17 -13.52 0.05 -17.63
N ARG A 18 -12.53 -0.48 -16.89
CA ARG A 18 -11.82 -1.71 -17.28
C ARG A 18 -12.68 -2.95 -17.11
N GLU A 19 -12.44 -3.96 -17.92
CA GLU A 19 -13.01 -5.30 -17.69
C GLU A 19 -12.44 -5.90 -16.40
N LEU A 20 -13.34 -6.36 -15.53
CA LEU A 20 -12.99 -7.01 -14.27
C LEU A 20 -12.69 -8.50 -14.53
N SER A 21 -11.77 -9.05 -13.80
CA SER A 21 -11.57 -10.49 -13.76
C SER A 21 -12.72 -11.16 -12.98
N ALA A 22 -12.97 -12.45 -13.22
CA ALA A 22 -13.98 -13.19 -12.50
C ALA A 22 -13.79 -13.18 -10.96
N ALA A 23 -12.55 -13.04 -10.48
CA ALA A 23 -12.25 -12.90 -9.06
C ALA A 23 -12.67 -11.51 -8.54
N GLU A 24 -12.40 -10.45 -9.30
CA GLU A 24 -12.79 -9.08 -8.94
C GLU A 24 -14.32 -8.91 -8.98
N GLU A 25 -14.99 -9.53 -9.94
CA GLU A 25 -16.47 -9.52 -9.98
C GLU A 25 -17.10 -10.22 -8.77
N ARG A 26 -16.54 -11.37 -8.33
CA ARG A 26 -17.01 -12.05 -7.12
C ARG A 26 -16.80 -11.20 -5.88
N ARG A 27 -15.62 -10.52 -5.78
CA ARG A 27 -15.31 -9.62 -4.68
C ARG A 27 -16.25 -8.42 -4.69
N LEU A 28 -16.49 -7.82 -5.85
CA LEU A 28 -17.42 -6.70 -5.99
C LEU A 28 -18.83 -7.08 -5.52
N ARG A 29 -19.37 -8.23 -5.95
CA ARG A 29 -20.69 -8.70 -5.50
C ARG A 29 -20.75 -8.83 -3.96
N ARG A 30 -19.77 -9.49 -3.35
CA ARG A 30 -19.73 -9.63 -1.88
C ARG A 30 -19.64 -8.28 -1.17
N PHE A 31 -18.85 -7.37 -1.73
CA PHE A 31 -18.72 -6.02 -1.20
C PHE A 31 -20.05 -5.26 -1.29
N GLU A 32 -20.78 -5.34 -2.42
CA GLU A 32 -22.08 -4.66 -2.55
C GLU A 32 -23.14 -5.27 -1.61
N GLU A 33 -23.19 -6.59 -1.46
CA GLU A 33 -24.07 -7.26 -0.48
C GLU A 33 -23.78 -6.77 0.96
N LEU A 34 -22.51 -6.65 1.33
CA LEU A 34 -22.09 -6.12 2.63
C LEU A 34 -22.43 -4.63 2.76
N SER A 35 -22.16 -3.85 1.71
CA SER A 35 -22.49 -2.42 1.64
C SER A 35 -23.97 -2.15 1.85
N ASP A 36 -24.84 -2.91 1.14
CA ASP A 36 -26.29 -2.79 1.25
C ASP A 36 -26.76 -3.16 2.67
N SER A 37 -26.17 -4.19 3.26
CA SER A 37 -26.45 -4.56 4.66
C SER A 37 -26.08 -3.45 5.64
N LEU A 38 -24.90 -2.85 5.48
CA LEU A 38 -24.45 -1.75 6.36
C LEU A 38 -25.31 -0.48 6.16
N ILE A 39 -25.67 -0.16 4.91
CA ILE A 39 -26.57 0.97 4.61
C ILE A 39 -27.95 0.72 5.22
N GLY A 40 -28.48 -0.51 5.12
CA GLY A 40 -29.73 -0.92 5.76
C GLY A 40 -29.69 -0.79 7.29
N GLN A 41 -28.53 -0.90 7.91
CA GLN A 41 -28.28 -0.66 9.33
C GLN A 41 -28.10 0.82 9.67
N GLY A 42 -28.15 1.72 8.69
CA GLY A 42 -28.04 3.17 8.86
C GLY A 42 -26.62 3.74 8.74
N TYR A 43 -25.67 2.97 8.22
CA TYR A 43 -24.34 3.49 7.89
C TYR A 43 -24.37 4.30 6.61
N ARG A 44 -23.55 5.36 6.55
CA ARG A 44 -23.26 6.15 5.35
C ARG A 44 -21.96 5.67 4.71
N ARG A 45 -21.97 5.38 3.41
CA ARG A 45 -20.79 5.01 2.63
C ARG A 45 -20.03 6.23 2.15
N VAL A 46 -18.69 6.23 2.31
CA VAL A 46 -17.78 7.28 1.85
C VAL A 46 -16.57 6.65 1.18
N GLU A 47 -16.31 7.03 -0.08
CA GLU A 47 -15.18 6.53 -0.87
C GLU A 47 -13.87 7.23 -0.50
N LEU A 48 -12.84 6.45 -0.20
CA LEU A 48 -11.46 6.92 0.05
C LEU A 48 -10.45 6.28 -0.91
N THR A 49 -10.80 6.19 -2.19
CA THR A 49 -9.92 5.62 -3.20
C THR A 49 -8.76 6.54 -3.56
N VAL A 50 -7.65 5.95 -4.00
CA VAL A 50 -6.44 6.63 -4.45
C VAL A 50 -6.20 6.27 -5.91
N SER A 51 -5.98 7.26 -6.77
CA SER A 51 -5.57 7.00 -8.15
C SER A 51 -4.15 6.43 -8.16
N ILE A 52 -3.95 5.30 -8.85
CA ILE A 52 -2.64 4.65 -9.00
C ILE A 52 -1.63 5.59 -9.65
N VAL A 53 -2.06 6.43 -10.60
CA VAL A 53 -1.19 7.44 -11.22
C VAL A 53 -0.68 8.45 -10.18
N LYS A 54 -1.56 8.90 -9.28
CA LYS A 54 -1.16 9.83 -8.21
C LYS A 54 -0.24 9.14 -7.19
N ALA A 55 -0.48 7.87 -6.88
CA ALA A 55 0.39 7.08 -6.02
C ALA A 55 1.79 6.93 -6.63
N ASN A 56 1.90 6.64 -7.93
CA ASN A 56 3.18 6.54 -8.62
C ASN A 56 3.93 7.89 -8.68
N ILE A 57 3.22 9.01 -8.90
CA ILE A 57 3.83 10.34 -8.84
C ILE A 57 4.33 10.64 -7.41
N PHE A 58 3.55 10.27 -6.41
CA PHE A 58 3.94 10.45 -5.01
C PHE A 58 5.16 9.58 -4.66
N ALA A 59 5.25 8.34 -5.14
CA ALA A 59 6.43 7.50 -5.00
C ALA A 59 7.68 8.19 -5.56
N VAL A 60 7.65 8.72 -6.79
CA VAL A 60 8.78 9.45 -7.37
C VAL A 60 9.19 10.66 -6.50
N VAL A 61 8.22 11.38 -5.94
CA VAL A 61 8.49 12.52 -5.03
C VAL A 61 9.05 12.05 -3.68
N LEU A 62 8.57 10.94 -3.15
CA LEU A 62 9.00 10.36 -1.88
C LEU A 62 10.42 9.77 -1.96
N LEU A 63 10.78 9.18 -3.10
CA LEU A 63 12.08 8.56 -3.31
C LEU A 63 13.24 9.55 -3.08
N ILE A 64 13.09 10.81 -3.51
CA ILE A 64 14.15 11.83 -3.39
C ILE A 64 14.56 12.07 -1.94
N PRO A 65 13.66 12.45 -1.01
CA PRO A 65 14.03 12.65 0.38
C PRO A 65 14.49 11.35 1.07
N LEU A 66 13.95 10.19 0.70
CA LEU A 66 14.42 8.90 1.23
C LEU A 66 15.88 8.63 0.84
N LEU A 67 16.25 8.89 -0.42
CA LEU A 67 17.64 8.75 -0.89
C LEU A 67 18.56 9.76 -0.18
N ILE A 68 18.18 11.04 -0.14
CA ILE A 68 19.01 12.09 0.49
C ILE A 68 19.22 11.77 1.98
N ALA A 69 18.14 11.49 2.72
CA ALA A 69 18.23 11.20 4.14
C ALA A 69 18.96 9.88 4.41
N GLY A 70 18.61 8.81 3.71
CA GLY A 70 19.20 7.49 3.90
C GLY A 70 20.68 7.46 3.58
N ILE A 71 21.08 7.99 2.41
CA ILE A 71 22.49 8.04 2.00
C ILE A 71 23.27 9.01 2.87
N GLY A 72 22.69 10.18 3.18
CA GLY A 72 23.31 11.16 4.07
C GLY A 72 23.61 10.59 5.45
N LEU A 73 22.61 9.95 6.08
CA LEU A 73 22.79 9.29 7.39
C LEU A 73 23.79 8.13 7.31
N PHE A 74 23.80 7.38 6.21
CA PHE A 74 24.76 6.31 6.01
C PHE A 74 26.20 6.83 6.05
N PHE A 75 26.54 7.87 5.28
CA PHE A 75 27.88 8.44 5.24
C PHE A 75 28.25 9.22 6.49
N LEU A 76 27.28 9.78 7.22
CA LEU A 76 27.53 10.38 8.53
C LEU A 76 27.92 9.34 9.58
N HIS A 77 27.36 8.13 9.49
CA HIS A 77 27.63 7.04 10.43
C HIS A 77 28.83 6.18 10.00
N ASN A 78 29.04 5.98 8.70
CA ASN A 78 30.05 5.09 8.14
C ASN A 78 31.07 5.87 7.28
N HIS A 79 32.34 5.75 7.61
CA HIS A 79 33.42 6.41 6.84
C HIS A 79 33.79 5.67 5.54
N SER A 80 33.29 4.45 5.35
CA SER A 80 33.56 3.62 4.17
C SER A 80 32.33 2.79 3.81
N VAL A 81 32.19 2.47 2.51
CA VAL A 81 31.13 1.59 2.02
C VAL A 81 31.60 0.14 2.14
N SER A 82 31.13 -0.57 3.16
CA SER A 82 31.29 -2.04 3.26
C SER A 82 30.04 -2.71 2.70
N GLY A 83 30.20 -3.81 1.96
CA GLY A 83 29.06 -4.56 1.43
C GLY A 83 28.21 -3.82 0.38
N GLY A 84 28.84 -2.98 -0.47
CA GLY A 84 28.16 -2.27 -1.54
C GLY A 84 27.58 -3.18 -2.61
N LEU A 85 26.73 -2.60 -3.48
CA LEU A 85 26.12 -3.27 -4.64
C LEU A 85 27.12 -4.02 -5.53
N GLY A 86 28.38 -3.56 -5.58
CA GLY A 86 29.47 -4.22 -6.34
C GLY A 86 29.84 -5.64 -5.85
N ARG A 87 29.40 -6.05 -4.65
CA ARG A 87 29.56 -7.42 -4.12
C ARG A 87 28.30 -8.28 -4.27
N MET A 88 27.14 -7.68 -4.55
CA MET A 88 25.90 -8.42 -4.71
C MET A 88 25.66 -8.71 -6.19
N ASN A 89 25.42 -9.97 -6.52
CA ASN A 89 25.04 -10.37 -7.87
C ASN A 89 23.75 -9.61 -8.28
N PRO A 90 23.74 -8.84 -9.37
CA PRO A 90 22.56 -8.06 -9.80
C PRO A 90 21.32 -8.92 -10.03
N ILE A 91 21.49 -10.15 -10.52
CA ILE A 91 20.37 -11.08 -10.73
C ILE A 91 19.78 -11.49 -9.38
N LEU A 92 20.63 -11.81 -8.40
CA LEU A 92 20.17 -12.15 -7.05
C LEU A 92 19.46 -10.97 -6.38
N PHE A 93 19.94 -9.75 -6.60
CA PHE A 93 19.28 -8.54 -6.10
C PHE A 93 17.87 -8.38 -6.69
N LEU A 94 17.72 -8.56 -8.00
CA LEU A 94 16.42 -8.49 -8.67
C LEU A 94 15.47 -9.59 -8.19
N VAL A 95 15.96 -10.83 -8.07
CA VAL A 95 15.17 -11.95 -7.54
C VAL A 95 14.69 -11.66 -6.12
N LEU A 96 15.58 -11.12 -5.28
CA LEU A 96 15.23 -10.72 -3.91
C LEU A 96 14.19 -9.60 -3.90
N LEU A 97 14.34 -8.60 -4.75
CA LEU A 97 13.39 -7.49 -4.88
C LEU A 97 11.98 -8.00 -5.25
N PHE A 98 11.88 -8.88 -6.27
CA PHE A 98 10.60 -9.49 -6.64
C PHE A 98 10.01 -10.34 -5.50
N ALA A 99 10.83 -11.11 -4.80
CA ALA A 99 10.39 -11.87 -3.65
C ALA A 99 9.84 -10.96 -2.54
N LEU A 100 10.51 -9.83 -2.29
CA LEU A 100 10.08 -8.85 -1.28
C LEU A 100 8.78 -8.13 -1.66
N ILE A 101 8.48 -7.94 -2.95
CA ILE A 101 7.17 -7.44 -3.39
C ILE A 101 6.06 -8.42 -3.00
N VAL A 102 6.27 -9.72 -3.19
CA VAL A 102 5.31 -10.74 -2.74
C VAL A 102 5.19 -10.76 -1.21
N VAL A 103 6.31 -10.68 -0.50
CA VAL A 103 6.33 -10.62 0.98
C VAL A 103 5.62 -9.37 1.49
N HIS A 104 5.69 -8.24 0.77
CA HIS A 104 4.97 -7.01 1.09
C HIS A 104 3.46 -7.27 1.19
N GLU A 105 2.88 -7.89 0.16
CA GLU A 105 1.45 -8.23 0.16
C GLU A 105 1.10 -9.26 1.26
N LEU A 106 1.96 -10.24 1.48
CA LEU A 106 1.77 -11.22 2.56
C LEU A 106 1.76 -10.57 3.94
N ILE A 107 2.58 -9.54 4.16
CA ILE A 107 2.60 -8.77 5.42
C ILE A 107 1.28 -8.01 5.60
N HIS A 108 0.73 -7.37 4.56
CA HIS A 108 -0.60 -6.78 4.63
C HIS A 108 -1.64 -7.82 5.08
N GLY A 109 -1.70 -8.94 4.36
CA GLY A 109 -2.65 -10.00 4.65
C GLY A 109 -2.52 -10.58 6.06
N LEU A 110 -1.29 -10.85 6.48
CA LEU A 110 -1.01 -11.35 7.84
C LEU A 110 -1.44 -10.34 8.89
N SER A 111 -1.13 -9.07 8.68
CA SER A 111 -1.43 -8.00 9.64
C SER A 111 -2.92 -7.76 9.78
N TRP A 112 -3.68 -7.70 8.68
CA TRP A 112 -5.13 -7.54 8.72
C TRP A 112 -5.84 -8.79 9.22
N SER A 113 -5.32 -10.00 8.92
CA SER A 113 -5.93 -11.25 9.39
C SER A 113 -5.97 -11.38 10.91
N LEU A 114 -5.14 -10.64 11.64
CA LEU A 114 -5.18 -10.60 13.11
C LEU A 114 -6.44 -9.93 13.67
N PHE A 115 -7.07 -9.06 12.87
CA PHE A 115 -8.22 -8.25 13.26
C PHE A 115 -9.49 -8.58 12.47
N ALA A 116 -9.38 -9.31 11.35
CA ALA A 116 -10.49 -9.73 10.52
C ALA A 116 -11.34 -10.80 11.23
N GLU A 117 -12.65 -10.79 11.02
CA GLU A 117 -13.63 -11.64 11.70
C GLU A 117 -13.34 -13.14 11.50
N HIS A 118 -13.03 -13.56 10.25
CA HIS A 118 -12.68 -14.94 9.93
C HIS A 118 -11.17 -15.11 9.65
N HIS A 119 -10.35 -14.16 10.17
CA HIS A 119 -8.89 -14.18 10.04
C HIS A 119 -8.41 -14.25 8.58
N TRP A 120 -7.58 -15.23 8.27
CA TRP A 120 -6.99 -15.40 6.94
C TRP A 120 -8.01 -15.64 5.81
N LYS A 121 -9.23 -16.09 6.15
CA LYS A 121 -10.29 -16.35 5.16
C LYS A 121 -10.86 -15.07 4.54
N ASP A 122 -10.70 -13.96 5.24
CA ASP A 122 -11.17 -12.64 4.78
C ASP A 122 -10.12 -11.90 3.94
N ILE A 123 -8.94 -12.51 3.77
CA ILE A 123 -7.83 -11.95 3.02
C ILE A 123 -7.81 -12.52 1.60
N GLU A 124 -7.71 -11.64 0.62
CA GLU A 124 -7.60 -12.02 -0.78
C GLU A 124 -6.38 -11.38 -1.44
N PHE A 125 -5.68 -12.17 -2.26
CA PHE A 125 -4.56 -11.72 -3.05
C PHE A 125 -4.93 -11.68 -4.52
N GLY A 126 -4.37 -10.74 -5.24
CA GLY A 126 -4.58 -10.60 -6.66
C GLY A 126 -3.44 -9.89 -7.38
N PHE A 127 -3.64 -9.71 -8.70
CA PHE A 127 -2.66 -9.05 -9.54
C PHE A 127 -3.35 -8.15 -10.56
N MET A 128 -3.07 -6.86 -10.51
CA MET A 128 -3.57 -5.87 -11.48
C MET A 128 -2.68 -5.89 -12.73
N LYS A 129 -3.09 -6.63 -13.75
CA LYS A 129 -2.30 -6.82 -14.99
C LYS A 129 -1.93 -5.51 -15.67
N GLN A 130 -2.82 -4.51 -15.66
CA GLN A 130 -2.58 -3.22 -16.32
C GLN A 130 -1.48 -2.38 -15.68
N TYR A 131 -1.17 -2.63 -14.40
CA TYR A 131 -0.12 -1.92 -13.64
C TYR A 131 1.00 -2.84 -13.21
N LEU A 132 0.91 -4.12 -13.55
CA LEU A 132 1.85 -5.18 -13.12
C LEU A 132 2.06 -5.16 -11.60
N THR A 133 1.01 -4.89 -10.84
CA THR A 133 1.06 -4.70 -9.40
C THR A 133 0.28 -5.80 -8.69
N PRO A 134 0.92 -6.60 -7.83
CA PRO A 134 0.20 -7.46 -6.91
C PRO A 134 -0.54 -6.60 -5.89
N TYR A 135 -1.55 -7.15 -5.26
CA TYR A 135 -2.28 -6.51 -4.18
C TYR A 135 -2.82 -7.53 -3.19
N CYS A 136 -3.01 -7.07 -1.97
CA CYS A 136 -3.73 -7.76 -0.91
C CYS A 136 -4.95 -6.93 -0.51
N THR A 137 -6.07 -7.57 -0.19
CA THR A 137 -7.27 -6.91 0.30
C THR A 137 -7.89 -7.65 1.48
N CYS A 138 -8.49 -6.89 2.40
CA CYS A 138 -9.35 -7.42 3.46
C CYS A 138 -10.81 -7.15 3.10
N GLY A 139 -11.61 -8.21 2.94
CA GLY A 139 -13.00 -8.14 2.47
C GLY A 139 -14.04 -7.83 3.55
N VAL A 140 -13.62 -7.59 4.80
CA VAL A 140 -14.50 -7.34 5.94
C VAL A 140 -14.18 -6.02 6.62
N PRO A 141 -15.14 -5.45 7.41
CA PRO A 141 -14.91 -4.21 8.12
C PRO A 141 -13.81 -4.32 9.17
N LEU A 142 -12.90 -3.36 9.17
CA LEU A 142 -11.86 -3.20 10.16
C LEU A 142 -12.02 -1.86 10.90
N GLU A 143 -11.64 -1.81 12.15
CA GLU A 143 -11.46 -0.56 12.87
C GLU A 143 -10.30 0.26 12.31
N LYS A 144 -10.34 1.57 12.50
CA LYS A 144 -9.32 2.51 12.00
C LYS A 144 -7.89 2.09 12.36
N GLY A 145 -7.67 1.70 13.62
CA GLY A 145 -6.34 1.30 14.11
C GLY A 145 -5.84 0.04 13.42
N ALA A 146 -6.70 -0.97 13.28
CA ALA A 146 -6.39 -2.24 12.62
C ALA A 146 -6.09 -2.05 11.13
N TYR A 147 -6.90 -1.22 10.44
CA TYR A 147 -6.68 -0.92 9.03
C TYR A 147 -5.34 -0.21 8.79
N ILE A 148 -5.05 0.85 9.58
CA ILE A 148 -3.78 1.59 9.49
C ILE A 148 -2.59 0.70 9.85
N PHE A 149 -2.72 -0.14 10.89
CA PHE A 149 -1.67 -1.08 11.27
C PHE A 149 -1.30 -2.00 10.11
N GLY A 150 -2.30 -2.67 9.51
CA GLY A 150 -2.06 -3.55 8.37
C GLY A 150 -1.49 -2.82 7.17
N ALA A 151 -1.96 -1.61 6.88
CA ALA A 151 -1.47 -0.81 5.76
C ALA A 151 0.00 -0.37 5.93
N LEU A 152 0.49 -0.11 7.16
CA LEU A 152 1.84 0.40 7.39
C LEU A 152 2.87 -0.69 7.75
N MET A 153 2.46 -1.92 8.04
CA MET A 153 3.39 -2.97 8.47
C MET A 153 4.46 -3.32 7.42
N PRO A 154 4.19 -3.39 6.10
CA PRO A 154 5.23 -3.58 5.11
C PRO A 154 6.27 -2.45 5.10
N LEU A 155 5.83 -1.19 5.21
CA LEU A 155 6.73 -0.03 5.33
C LEU A 155 7.69 -0.20 6.52
N VAL A 156 7.17 -0.60 7.67
CA VAL A 156 7.99 -0.78 8.89
C VAL A 156 8.95 -1.96 8.75
N LEU A 157 8.46 -3.11 8.31
CA LEU A 157 9.24 -4.35 8.31
C LEU A 157 10.22 -4.45 7.15
N LEU A 158 9.83 -4.02 5.94
CA LEU A 158 10.64 -4.15 4.74
C LEU A 158 11.33 -2.84 4.34
N GLY A 159 10.82 -1.69 4.76
CA GLY A 159 11.40 -0.37 4.48
C GLY A 159 12.28 0.11 5.64
N ILE A 160 11.66 0.61 6.70
CA ILE A 160 12.34 1.32 7.80
C ILE A 160 13.38 0.45 8.52
N ARG A 161 13.02 -0.79 8.89
CA ARG A 161 13.95 -1.67 9.62
C ARG A 161 15.20 -2.02 8.81
N PRO A 162 15.14 -2.43 7.52
CA PRO A 162 16.33 -2.65 6.71
C PRO A 162 17.15 -1.39 6.46
N MET A 163 16.49 -0.21 6.30
CA MET A 163 17.22 1.07 6.19
C MET A 163 18.07 1.33 7.43
N ILE A 164 17.47 1.24 8.62
CA ILE A 164 18.18 1.44 9.90
C ILE A 164 19.29 0.40 10.05
N ALA A 165 18.98 -0.88 9.82
CA ALA A 165 19.97 -1.95 9.92
C ALA A 165 21.13 -1.72 8.94
N GLY A 166 20.85 -1.34 7.70
CA GLY A 166 21.86 -1.03 6.68
C GLY A 166 22.82 0.09 7.11
N ILE A 167 22.28 1.15 7.72
CA ILE A 167 23.09 2.24 8.29
C ILE A 167 23.96 1.73 9.44
N LEU A 168 23.37 1.02 10.41
CA LEU A 168 24.08 0.59 11.62
C LEU A 168 25.19 -0.42 11.35
N ILE A 169 25.00 -1.36 10.42
CA ILE A 169 26.00 -2.38 10.08
C ILE A 169 26.92 -1.98 8.91
N GLY A 170 26.74 -0.78 8.34
CA GLY A 170 27.52 -0.31 7.19
C GLY A 170 27.22 -1.02 5.87
N SER A 171 26.04 -1.65 5.73
CA SER A 171 25.64 -2.34 4.49
C SER A 171 24.85 -1.43 3.58
N PHE A 172 25.51 -0.86 2.56
CA PHE A 172 24.88 0.02 1.59
C PHE A 172 23.81 -0.70 0.74
N GLY A 173 24.00 -1.99 0.42
CA GLY A 173 23.01 -2.78 -0.28
C GLY A 173 21.71 -2.98 0.52
N LEU A 174 21.81 -3.21 1.83
CA LEU A 174 20.64 -3.33 2.71
C LEU A 174 19.91 -1.99 2.89
N LEU A 175 20.66 -0.88 2.97
CA LEU A 175 20.09 0.47 2.97
C LEU A 175 19.26 0.72 1.70
N LEU A 176 19.84 0.47 0.51
CA LEU A 176 19.14 0.68 -0.76
C LEU A 176 17.91 -0.21 -0.89
N LEU A 177 18.00 -1.47 -0.47
CA LEU A 177 16.86 -2.37 -0.43
C LEU A 177 15.74 -1.80 0.45
N GLY A 178 16.07 -1.34 1.64
CA GLY A 178 15.12 -0.69 2.54
C GLY A 178 14.49 0.58 1.95
N ILE A 179 15.28 1.42 1.27
CA ILE A 179 14.77 2.62 0.56
C ILE A 179 13.75 2.23 -0.51
N ILE A 180 14.08 1.25 -1.37
CA ILE A 180 13.19 0.78 -2.44
C ILE A 180 11.89 0.21 -1.85
N MET A 181 11.99 -0.58 -0.79
CA MET A 181 10.81 -1.15 -0.13
C MET A 181 9.98 -0.11 0.64
N ALA A 182 10.60 0.93 1.20
CA ALA A 182 9.88 2.05 1.79
C ALA A 182 9.13 2.86 0.74
N ASP A 183 9.74 3.07 -0.43
CA ASP A 183 9.15 3.76 -1.55
C ASP A 183 7.98 2.96 -2.17
N SER A 184 8.08 1.62 -2.21
CA SER A 184 6.99 0.76 -2.68
C SER A 184 5.71 0.91 -1.85
N ALA A 185 5.81 1.30 -0.58
CA ALA A 185 4.68 1.59 0.30
C ALA A 185 4.06 2.99 0.11
N ALA A 186 4.42 3.73 -0.95
CA ALA A 186 3.90 5.08 -1.19
C ALA A 186 2.37 5.11 -1.33
N GLY A 187 1.78 4.08 -1.94
CA GLY A 187 0.33 3.93 -2.04
C GLY A 187 -0.33 3.79 -0.66
N ASP A 188 0.23 2.96 0.19
CA ASP A 188 -0.25 2.70 1.55
C ASP A 188 -0.17 3.97 2.42
N ILE A 189 0.95 4.69 2.31
CA ILE A 189 1.14 5.98 2.97
C ILE A 189 0.05 6.98 2.54
N MET A 190 -0.27 7.04 1.25
CA MET A 190 -1.33 7.92 0.74
C MET A 190 -2.71 7.54 1.27
N ILE A 191 -3.02 6.25 1.33
CA ILE A 191 -4.29 5.75 1.87
C ILE A 191 -4.38 6.13 3.35
N VAL A 192 -3.36 5.81 4.13
CA VAL A 192 -3.30 6.14 5.56
C VAL A 192 -3.38 7.65 5.79
N TRP A 193 -2.70 8.45 4.99
CA TRP A 193 -2.79 9.92 5.08
C TRP A 193 -4.20 10.44 4.84
N LYS A 194 -4.94 9.88 3.86
CA LYS A 194 -6.35 10.21 3.63
C LYS A 194 -7.22 9.82 4.83
N ILE A 195 -7.02 8.62 5.38
CA ILE A 195 -7.74 8.13 6.58
C ILE A 195 -7.49 9.04 7.77
N LEU A 196 -6.25 9.47 8.00
CA LEU A 196 -5.90 10.36 9.11
C LEU A 196 -6.48 11.77 8.94
N ARG A 197 -6.64 12.24 7.69
CA ARG A 197 -7.26 13.53 7.39
C ARG A 197 -8.79 13.49 7.34
N TYR A 198 -9.35 12.31 7.22
CA TYR A 198 -10.80 12.15 7.25
C TYR A 198 -11.31 12.45 8.65
N ARG A 199 -12.23 13.41 8.73
CA ARG A 199 -12.91 13.79 9.97
C ARG A 199 -14.37 13.43 9.85
N SER A 200 -14.90 12.79 10.87
CA SER A 200 -16.30 12.44 11.01
C SER A 200 -16.72 12.69 12.45
N GLU A 201 -17.96 13.06 12.65
CA GLU A 201 -18.62 13.17 13.96
C GLU A 201 -19.41 11.91 14.30
N ALA A 202 -19.35 10.88 13.44
CA ALA A 202 -20.03 9.60 13.65
C ALA A 202 -19.45 8.84 14.85
N GLY A 203 -20.33 8.17 15.59
CA GLY A 203 -19.92 7.38 16.76
C GLY A 203 -19.23 6.06 16.41
N THR A 204 -19.55 5.50 15.24
CA THR A 204 -18.95 4.24 14.76
C THR A 204 -18.44 4.44 13.31
N ILE A 205 -17.19 4.04 13.08
CA ILE A 205 -16.55 4.14 11.76
C ILE A 205 -15.79 2.84 11.50
N VAL A 206 -16.06 2.21 10.36
CA VAL A 206 -15.32 1.03 9.90
C VAL A 206 -14.77 1.25 8.51
N TYR A 207 -13.68 0.56 8.20
CA TYR A 207 -12.89 0.67 6.97
C TYR A 207 -12.87 -0.68 6.26
N ILE A 208 -13.14 -0.69 4.97
CA ILE A 208 -13.11 -1.89 4.13
C ILE A 208 -12.31 -1.54 2.88
N ASP A 209 -11.50 -2.46 2.38
CA ASP A 209 -10.82 -2.25 1.11
C ASP A 209 -11.80 -2.13 -0.05
N HIS A 210 -11.52 -1.20 -0.98
CA HIS A 210 -12.36 -1.07 -2.17
C HIS A 210 -12.16 -2.30 -3.07
N PRO A 211 -13.25 -2.95 -3.55
CA PRO A 211 -13.17 -4.25 -4.22
C PRO A 211 -12.38 -4.25 -5.53
N THR A 212 -12.24 -3.10 -6.21
CA THR A 212 -11.68 -3.01 -7.56
C THR A 212 -10.72 -1.83 -7.77
N GLN A 213 -10.60 -0.92 -6.82
CA GLN A 213 -9.72 0.25 -6.89
C GLN A 213 -8.75 0.27 -5.72
N ALA A 214 -7.63 0.96 -5.88
CA ALA A 214 -6.71 1.17 -4.76
C ALA A 214 -7.33 2.09 -3.70
N GLY A 215 -7.22 1.70 -2.43
CA GLY A 215 -7.81 2.43 -1.30
C GLY A 215 -8.99 1.72 -0.68
N GLY A 216 -9.70 2.42 0.19
CA GLY A 216 -10.78 1.87 0.98
C GLY A 216 -12.10 2.63 0.86
N VAL A 217 -13.10 2.06 1.47
CA VAL A 217 -14.42 2.66 1.69
C VAL A 217 -14.65 2.75 3.19
N ILE A 218 -15.17 3.89 3.62
CA ILE A 218 -15.58 4.11 5.01
C ILE A 218 -17.09 3.89 5.10
N PHE A 219 -17.51 3.19 6.14
CA PHE A 219 -18.88 3.16 6.59
C PHE A 219 -18.96 3.79 7.98
N GLU A 220 -19.81 4.80 8.12
CA GLU A 220 -19.93 5.57 9.36
C GLU A 220 -21.38 5.76 9.79
N LYS A 221 -21.64 5.70 11.11
CA LYS A 221 -22.97 5.84 11.72
C LYS A 221 -22.91 6.64 13.01
#